data_3e7899e45652fe7f5a75bd0c2879f19d
#
_entry.id   3e7899e45652fe7f5a75bd0c2879f19d
#
_cell.length_a   1.000
_cell.length_b   1.000
_cell.length_c   1.000
_cell.angle_alpha   90.00
_cell.angle_beta   90.00
_cell.angle_gamma   90.00
#
_symmetry.space_group_name_H-M   'P 1'
#
loop_
_entity.id
_entity.type
_entity.pdbx_description
1 polymer ?
#
loop_
_entity_poly.entity_id
_entity_poly.type
_entity_poly.pdbx_seq_one_letter_code
_entity_poly.pdbx_strand_id
1 'polypeptide(L)'
;INNLINIKTIYGLIESFSIVDEKFIDNKYISKFEVEFNKKLLFNYLEEKNIFPSIPKEKNLLLIPILINSEKNQILLFSENIFYTNWNESDEEYFLLNYILPNEDIEDINLIKKNINNIEEYNFNEIVKKYAINDYIILILFQKENNFNVLMKTNLNNKLIISNKKFKWNE
;
A
#
# COMPACT_ATOMS: atom_id res chain seq x y z
N ILE A 1 -8.77 -3.40 -29.75
CA ILE A 1 -9.33 -3.92 -28.48
C ILE A 1 -10.87 -4.02 -28.50
N ASN A 2 -11.55 -3.39 -29.47
CA ASN A 2 -13.02 -3.23 -29.47
C ASN A 2 -13.87 -4.44 -29.90
N ASN A 3 -13.30 -5.61 -30.21
CA ASN A 3 -14.07 -6.76 -30.73
C ASN A 3 -13.99 -8.02 -29.87
N LEU A 4 -13.58 -7.93 -28.61
CA LEU A 4 -13.24 -9.13 -27.85
C LEU A 4 -14.37 -9.70 -27.00
N ILE A 5 -15.43 -8.95 -26.69
CA ILE A 5 -16.34 -9.43 -25.65
C ILE A 5 -17.81 -9.23 -26.08
N ASN A 6 -18.49 -10.36 -26.34
CA ASN A 6 -19.93 -10.38 -26.45
C ASN A 6 -20.53 -10.33 -25.03
N ILE A 7 -21.51 -9.46 -24.81
CA ILE A 7 -22.20 -9.30 -23.51
C ILE A 7 -22.70 -10.65 -22.95
N LYS A 8 -23.25 -11.54 -23.80
CA LYS A 8 -23.68 -12.88 -23.36
C LYS A 8 -22.54 -13.74 -22.81
N THR A 9 -21.33 -13.57 -23.33
CA THR A 9 -20.15 -14.29 -22.83
C THR A 9 -19.75 -13.80 -21.44
N ILE A 10 -19.82 -12.49 -21.19
CA ILE A 10 -19.52 -11.92 -19.86
C ILE A 10 -20.47 -12.46 -18.81
N TYR A 11 -21.77 -12.48 -19.09
CA TYR A 11 -22.77 -13.03 -18.16
C TYR A 11 -22.46 -14.47 -17.74
N GLY A 12 -21.97 -15.30 -18.67
CA GLY A 12 -21.58 -16.67 -18.39
C GLY A 12 -20.34 -16.81 -17.50
N LEU A 13 -19.57 -15.74 -17.30
CA LEU A 13 -18.37 -15.73 -16.45
C LEU A 13 -18.65 -15.19 -15.05
N ILE A 14 -19.80 -14.56 -14.82
CA ILE A 14 -20.17 -13.97 -13.52
C ILE A 14 -20.67 -15.08 -12.61
N GLU A 15 -20.14 -15.15 -11.40
CA GLU A 15 -20.59 -16.04 -10.33
C GLU A 15 -21.66 -15.38 -9.48
N SER A 16 -21.44 -14.13 -9.08
CA SER A 16 -22.38 -13.33 -8.32
C SER A 16 -22.25 -11.83 -8.62
N PHE A 17 -23.27 -11.06 -8.27
CA PHE A 17 -23.17 -9.60 -8.23
C PHE A 17 -24.04 -9.03 -7.13
N SER A 18 -23.62 -7.90 -6.56
CA SER A 18 -24.35 -7.14 -5.57
C SER A 18 -24.35 -5.64 -5.89
N ILE A 19 -25.37 -4.93 -5.43
CA ILE A 19 -25.42 -3.46 -5.52
C ILE A 19 -24.85 -2.94 -4.20
N VAL A 20 -23.73 -2.22 -4.28
CA VAL A 20 -23.01 -1.68 -3.12
C VAL A 20 -23.52 -0.28 -2.74
N ASP A 21 -23.90 0.53 -3.73
CA ASP A 21 -24.40 1.89 -3.53
C ASP A 21 -25.37 2.26 -4.66
N GLU A 22 -26.43 3.00 -4.33
CA GLU A 22 -27.40 3.51 -5.30
C GLU A 22 -27.82 4.93 -4.94
N LYS A 23 -27.87 5.77 -5.96
CA LYS A 23 -28.28 7.18 -5.82
C LYS A 23 -29.15 7.60 -6.98
N PHE A 24 -30.16 8.41 -6.67
CA PHE A 24 -31.00 9.07 -7.68
C PHE A 24 -30.75 10.58 -7.62
N ILE A 25 -30.00 11.10 -8.60
CA ILE A 25 -29.59 12.50 -8.64
C ILE A 25 -29.94 13.05 -10.04
N ASP A 26 -30.59 14.21 -10.11
CA ASP A 26 -30.94 14.90 -11.36
C ASP A 26 -31.67 14.02 -12.38
N ASN A 27 -32.68 13.27 -11.94
CA ASN A 27 -33.42 12.31 -12.76
C ASN A 27 -32.57 11.20 -13.38
N LYS A 28 -31.39 10.94 -12.83
CA LYS A 28 -30.51 9.83 -13.20
C LYS A 28 -30.34 8.86 -12.06
N TYR A 29 -30.48 7.57 -12.38
CA TYR A 29 -30.18 6.49 -11.46
C TYR A 29 -28.69 6.12 -11.63
N ILE A 30 -27.92 6.19 -10.53
CA ILE A 30 -26.51 5.86 -10.49
C ILE A 30 -26.38 4.72 -9.50
N SER A 31 -25.77 3.61 -9.92
CA SER A 31 -25.52 2.46 -9.05
C SER A 31 -24.06 1.99 -9.17
N LYS A 32 -23.51 1.54 -8.04
CA LYS A 32 -22.22 0.88 -7.95
C LYS A 32 -22.45 -0.61 -7.75
N PHE A 33 -21.90 -1.41 -8.64
CA PHE A 33 -21.99 -2.86 -8.57
C PHE A 33 -20.65 -3.43 -8.14
N GLU A 34 -20.69 -4.47 -7.33
CA GLU A 34 -19.61 -5.41 -7.11
C GLU A 34 -19.92 -6.68 -7.87
N VAL A 35 -18.99 -7.16 -8.69
CA VAL A 35 -19.18 -8.33 -9.56
C VAL A 35 -18.08 -9.34 -9.28
N GLU A 36 -18.49 -10.54 -8.91
CA GLU A 36 -17.59 -11.67 -8.71
C GLU A 36 -17.61 -12.57 -9.94
N PHE A 37 -16.43 -12.87 -10.46
CA PHE A 37 -16.28 -13.75 -11.61
C PHE A 37 -15.90 -15.16 -11.18
N ASN A 38 -16.50 -16.17 -11.82
CA ASN A 38 -16.04 -17.54 -11.67
C ASN A 38 -14.62 -17.66 -12.22
N LYS A 39 -13.66 -17.81 -11.31
CA LYS A 39 -12.23 -17.82 -11.62
C LYS A 39 -11.86 -18.85 -12.68
N LYS A 40 -12.39 -20.07 -12.59
CA LYS A 40 -12.09 -21.14 -13.53
C LYS A 40 -12.60 -20.85 -14.94
N LEU A 41 -13.85 -20.39 -15.05
CA LEU A 41 -14.45 -20.03 -16.34
C LEU A 41 -13.76 -18.84 -16.99
N LEU A 42 -13.42 -17.83 -16.17
CA LEU A 42 -12.70 -16.66 -16.65
C LEU A 42 -11.31 -17.01 -17.19
N PHE A 43 -10.54 -17.83 -16.47
CA PHE A 43 -9.21 -18.26 -16.91
C PHE A 43 -9.28 -19.11 -18.19
N ASN A 44 -10.19 -20.07 -18.28
CA ASN A 44 -10.38 -20.86 -19.49
C ASN A 44 -10.73 -19.97 -20.70
N TYR A 45 -11.63 -18.98 -20.52
CA TYR A 45 -11.98 -18.05 -21.57
C TYR A 45 -10.79 -17.18 -22.04
N LEU A 46 -9.95 -16.75 -21.10
CA LEU A 46 -8.74 -15.97 -21.42
C LEU A 46 -7.72 -16.82 -22.16
N GLU A 47 -7.51 -18.07 -21.74
CA GLU A 47 -6.62 -19.04 -22.44
C GLU A 47 -7.07 -19.32 -23.87
N GLU A 48 -8.37 -19.49 -24.11
CA GLU A 48 -8.92 -19.63 -25.47
C GLU A 48 -8.62 -18.41 -26.38
N LYS A 49 -8.43 -17.24 -25.76
CA LYS A 49 -8.03 -16.00 -26.43
C LYS A 49 -6.51 -15.79 -26.50
N ASN A 50 -5.72 -16.79 -26.09
CA ASN A 50 -4.26 -16.69 -25.93
C ASN A 50 -3.83 -15.58 -24.96
N ILE A 51 -4.66 -15.26 -23.96
CA ILE A 51 -4.36 -14.35 -22.88
C ILE A 51 -4.05 -15.20 -21.64
N PHE A 52 -2.82 -15.17 -21.19
CA PHE A 52 -2.37 -15.92 -20.00
C PHE A 52 -2.15 -14.92 -18.85
N PRO A 53 -3.18 -14.69 -18.02
CA PRO A 53 -3.03 -13.80 -16.89
C PRO A 53 -2.03 -14.39 -15.89
N SER A 54 -1.00 -13.64 -15.55
CA SER A 54 -0.17 -13.99 -14.41
C SER A 54 -0.96 -13.69 -13.14
N ILE A 55 -1.19 -14.72 -12.32
CA ILE A 55 -1.72 -14.49 -10.97
C ILE A 55 -0.63 -13.74 -10.20
N PRO A 56 -0.89 -12.51 -9.76
CA PRO A 56 0.07 -11.80 -8.96
C PRO A 56 0.34 -12.61 -7.69
N LYS A 57 1.61 -12.85 -7.38
CA LYS A 57 1.97 -13.49 -6.12
C LYS A 57 1.90 -12.45 -5.02
N GLU A 58 1.32 -12.81 -3.90
CA GLU A 58 1.44 -12.03 -2.68
C GLU A 58 2.91 -11.81 -2.37
N LYS A 59 3.25 -10.58 -2.06
CA LYS A 59 4.62 -10.17 -1.79
C LYS A 59 4.69 -9.55 -0.40
N ASN A 60 5.56 -10.10 0.42
CA ASN A 60 5.87 -9.52 1.72
C ASN A 60 6.79 -8.31 1.54
N LEU A 61 6.44 -7.22 2.20
CA LEU A 61 7.15 -5.96 2.14
C LEU A 61 7.35 -5.43 3.56
N LEU A 62 8.60 -5.22 3.96
CA LEU A 62 8.89 -4.58 5.24
C LEU A 62 8.57 -3.08 5.14
N LEU A 63 7.71 -2.57 6.00
CA LEU A 63 7.37 -1.15 6.07
C LEU A 63 7.88 -0.56 7.39
N ILE A 64 8.74 0.44 7.31
CA ILE A 64 9.29 1.15 8.46
C ILE A 64 8.76 2.60 8.45
N PRO A 65 7.66 2.92 9.14
CA PRO A 65 7.16 4.27 9.26
C PRO A 65 7.90 5.04 10.36
N ILE A 66 8.38 6.23 10.04
CA ILE A 66 9.08 7.15 10.94
C ILE A 66 8.33 8.48 10.89
N LEU A 67 7.83 8.96 12.03
CA LEU A 67 7.19 10.26 12.13
C LEU A 67 8.11 11.24 12.86
N ILE A 68 8.39 12.38 12.23
CA ILE A 68 9.22 13.44 12.78
C ILE A 68 8.33 14.69 12.96
N ASN A 69 8.14 15.09 14.19
CA ASN A 69 7.54 16.38 14.49
C ASN A 69 8.63 17.46 14.36
N SER A 70 8.58 18.22 13.28
CA SER A 70 9.61 19.22 12.94
C SER A 70 9.61 20.42 13.90
N GLU A 71 8.49 20.73 14.57
CA GLU A 71 8.40 21.85 15.52
C GLU A 71 9.02 21.50 16.86
N LYS A 72 8.79 20.26 17.33
CA LYS A 72 9.31 19.76 18.60
C LYS A 72 10.67 19.08 18.47
N ASN A 73 11.17 18.94 17.25
CA ASN A 73 12.36 18.15 16.92
C ASN A 73 12.32 16.75 17.56
N GLN A 74 11.15 16.09 17.46
CA GLN A 74 10.88 14.81 18.10
C GLN A 74 10.65 13.74 17.05
N ILE A 75 11.31 12.59 17.21
CA ILE A 75 11.02 11.37 16.44
C ILE A 75 10.02 10.52 17.22
N LEU A 76 8.97 10.11 16.53
CA LEU A 76 7.95 9.18 17.01
C LEU A 76 8.08 7.88 16.21
N LEU A 77 8.33 6.78 16.91
CA LEU A 77 8.56 5.45 16.34
C LEU A 77 7.62 4.44 17.01
N PHE A 78 7.35 3.35 16.35
CA PHE A 78 6.57 2.21 16.88
C PHE A 78 5.28 2.66 17.59
N SER A 79 5.07 2.27 18.82
CA SER A 79 3.87 2.60 19.61
C SER A 79 3.58 4.10 19.77
N GLU A 80 4.60 4.96 19.67
CA GLU A 80 4.45 6.43 19.69
C GLU A 80 4.02 7.00 18.30
N ASN A 81 4.06 6.20 17.24
CA ASN A 81 3.80 6.62 15.87
C ASN A 81 2.40 6.18 15.41
N ILE A 82 1.49 7.12 15.22
CA ILE A 82 0.12 6.85 14.79
C ILE A 82 0.04 6.09 13.46
N PHE A 83 0.99 6.31 12.54
CA PHE A 83 1.04 5.58 11.27
C PHE A 83 1.51 4.13 11.44
N TYR A 84 2.25 3.83 12.50
CA TYR A 84 2.62 2.46 12.84
C TYR A 84 1.46 1.74 13.52
N THR A 85 0.80 2.36 14.50
CA THR A 85 -0.26 1.74 15.29
C THR A 85 -1.52 1.45 14.49
N ASN A 86 -1.86 2.32 13.52
CA ASN A 86 -3.11 2.23 12.75
C ASN A 86 -2.92 1.65 11.34
N TRP A 87 -1.71 1.19 10.99
CA TRP A 87 -1.42 0.75 9.62
C TRP A 87 -2.26 -0.44 9.17
N ASN A 88 -2.47 -1.40 10.05
CA ASN A 88 -3.18 -2.65 9.75
C ASN A 88 -4.69 -2.59 10.09
N GLU A 89 -5.25 -1.43 10.40
CA GLU A 89 -6.68 -1.30 10.72
C GLU A 89 -7.57 -1.30 9.47
N SER A 90 -7.03 -1.14 8.26
CA SER A 90 -7.81 -1.25 7.03
C SER A 90 -7.84 -2.68 6.54
N ASP A 91 -8.95 -3.37 6.76
CA ASP A 91 -9.27 -4.71 6.24
C ASP A 91 -9.56 -4.71 4.72
N GLU A 92 -8.79 -4.00 3.92
CA GLU A 92 -8.96 -4.09 2.48
C GLU A 92 -8.29 -5.35 1.94
N GLU A 93 -9.07 -6.41 1.74
CA GLU A 93 -8.69 -7.75 1.26
C GLU A 93 -8.02 -7.78 -0.15
N TYR A 94 -7.80 -6.64 -0.78
CA TYR A 94 -7.37 -6.57 -2.18
C TYR A 94 -5.90 -6.22 -2.39
N PHE A 95 -5.09 -6.14 -1.33
CA PHE A 95 -3.69 -5.81 -1.49
C PHE A 95 -2.86 -7.07 -1.80
N LEU A 96 -2.25 -7.07 -2.98
CA LEU A 96 -1.21 -8.03 -3.37
C LEU A 96 0.09 -7.88 -2.56
N LEU A 97 0.15 -6.87 -1.71
CA LEU A 97 1.28 -6.55 -0.86
C LEU A 97 0.88 -6.78 0.59
N ASN A 98 1.58 -7.69 1.24
CA ASN A 98 1.47 -7.90 2.68
C ASN A 98 2.54 -7.05 3.38
N TYR A 99 2.11 -6.02 4.11
CA TYR A 99 3.01 -5.14 4.84
C TYR A 99 3.36 -5.73 6.20
N ILE A 100 4.63 -5.96 6.41
CA ILE A 100 5.18 -6.42 7.69
C ILE A 100 5.79 -5.21 8.37
N LEU A 101 5.26 -4.86 9.55
CA LEU A 101 5.83 -3.81 10.39
C LEU A 101 6.96 -4.38 11.25
N PRO A 102 8.04 -3.61 11.52
CA PRO A 102 9.10 -4.04 12.40
C PRO A 102 8.59 -4.14 13.85
N ASN A 103 9.13 -5.09 14.61
CA ASN A 103 8.89 -5.15 16.05
C ASN A 103 9.58 -3.97 16.75
N GLU A 104 9.00 -3.53 17.89
CA GLU A 104 9.61 -2.50 18.72
C GLU A 104 10.94 -3.00 19.29
N ASP A 105 12.03 -2.33 18.94
CA ASP A 105 13.40 -2.69 19.32
C ASP A 105 14.15 -1.43 19.77
N ILE A 106 14.72 -1.48 20.98
CA ILE A 106 15.45 -0.36 21.58
C ILE A 106 16.71 0.00 20.79
N GLU A 107 17.39 -0.99 20.20
CA GLU A 107 18.58 -0.75 19.37
C GLU A 107 18.20 0.02 18.11
N ASP A 108 17.09 -0.37 17.45
CA ASP A 108 16.59 0.31 16.26
C ASP A 108 16.14 1.75 16.56
N ILE A 109 15.47 1.95 17.71
CA ILE A 109 15.13 3.29 18.21
C ILE A 109 16.37 4.16 18.37
N ASN A 110 17.41 3.64 19.01
CA ASN A 110 18.66 4.38 19.25
C ASN A 110 19.41 4.69 17.95
N LEU A 111 19.45 3.74 17.02
CA LEU A 111 20.07 3.93 15.71
C LEU A 111 19.37 5.04 14.91
N ILE A 112 18.06 5.02 14.87
CA ILE A 112 17.27 6.03 14.16
C ILE A 112 17.40 7.40 14.84
N LYS A 113 17.26 7.48 16.16
CA LYS A 113 17.41 8.74 16.92
C LYS A 113 18.80 9.36 16.77
N LYS A 114 19.85 8.55 16.77
CA LYS A 114 21.24 9.02 16.56
C LYS A 114 21.46 9.68 15.20
N ASN A 115 20.72 9.23 14.18
CA ASN A 115 20.83 9.68 12.80
C ASN A 115 19.77 10.71 12.39
N ILE A 116 19.05 11.30 13.34
CA ILE A 116 17.94 12.23 13.05
C ILE A 116 18.33 13.36 12.10
N ASN A 117 19.49 13.95 12.30
CA ASN A 117 19.95 15.11 11.51
C ASN A 117 20.25 14.76 10.04
N ASN A 118 20.52 13.48 9.75
CA ASN A 118 20.84 12.98 8.42
C ASN A 118 19.93 11.81 8.04
N ILE A 119 18.72 11.76 8.59
CA ILE A 119 17.79 10.64 8.42
C ILE A 119 17.42 10.40 6.95
N GLU A 120 17.39 11.47 6.16
CA GLU A 120 17.11 11.38 4.72
C GLU A 120 18.20 10.61 3.96
N GLU A 121 19.44 10.65 4.42
CA GLU A 121 20.59 9.94 3.82
C GLU A 121 20.91 8.64 4.55
N TYR A 122 20.36 8.44 5.74
CA TYR A 122 20.65 7.28 6.57
C TYR A 122 20.36 5.96 5.85
N ASN A 123 21.26 5.02 5.98
CA ASN A 123 21.14 3.68 5.41
C ASN A 123 20.52 2.71 6.44
N PHE A 124 19.30 2.28 6.17
CA PHE A 124 18.52 1.40 7.05
C PHE A 124 18.87 -0.09 6.91
N ASN A 125 19.93 -0.46 6.20
CA ASN A 125 20.28 -1.86 5.95
C ASN A 125 20.49 -2.70 7.20
N GLU A 126 20.98 -2.13 8.30
CA GLU A 126 21.17 -2.85 9.57
C GLU A 126 19.82 -3.29 10.14
N ILE A 127 18.84 -2.41 10.12
CA ILE A 127 17.47 -2.70 10.57
C ILE A 127 16.79 -3.69 9.64
N VAL A 128 16.83 -3.44 8.32
CA VAL A 128 16.18 -4.28 7.32
C VAL A 128 16.69 -5.73 7.34
N LYS A 129 17.98 -5.95 7.50
CA LYS A 129 18.61 -7.29 7.54
C LYS A 129 18.08 -8.17 8.66
N LYS A 130 17.62 -7.61 9.78
CA LYS A 130 17.03 -8.35 10.90
C LYS A 130 15.79 -9.15 10.49
N TYR A 131 15.05 -8.69 9.47
CA TYR A 131 13.77 -9.26 9.04
C TYR A 131 13.89 -10.29 7.90
N ALA A 132 15.07 -10.49 7.33
CA ALA A 132 15.31 -11.39 6.18
C ALA A 132 14.36 -11.12 4.97
N ILE A 133 13.86 -9.87 4.84
CA ILE A 133 13.00 -9.42 3.75
C ILE A 133 13.81 -8.45 2.89
N ASN A 134 13.93 -8.74 1.58
CA ASN A 134 14.72 -7.90 0.67
C ASN A 134 13.95 -6.68 0.17
N ASP A 135 12.63 -6.79 0.10
CA ASP A 135 11.77 -5.71 -0.38
C ASP A 135 11.24 -4.90 0.80
N TYR A 136 11.50 -3.59 0.79
CA TYR A 136 11.14 -2.73 1.90
C TYR A 136 10.74 -1.32 1.48
N ILE A 137 9.98 -0.65 2.33
CA ILE A 137 9.67 0.77 2.26
C ILE A 137 10.06 1.42 3.58
N ILE A 138 10.90 2.45 3.52
CA ILE A 138 11.12 3.37 4.62
C ILE A 138 10.27 4.61 4.34
N LEU A 139 9.34 4.90 5.23
CA LEU A 139 8.41 6.01 5.10
C LEU A 139 8.74 7.06 6.17
N ILE A 140 9.37 8.17 5.77
CA ILE A 140 9.72 9.26 6.68
C ILE A 140 8.74 10.40 6.48
N LEU A 141 7.95 10.68 7.52
CA LEU A 141 6.94 11.74 7.53
C LEU A 141 7.43 12.90 8.38
N PHE A 142 7.68 14.03 7.75
CA PHE A 142 8.00 15.28 8.44
C PHE A 142 6.70 16.09 8.63
N GLN A 143 6.25 16.17 9.85
CA GLN A 143 5.06 16.93 10.24
C GLN A 143 5.44 18.33 10.68
N LYS A 144 4.78 19.34 10.10
CA LYS A 144 4.81 20.72 10.55
C LYS A 144 3.41 21.29 10.48
N GLU A 145 2.81 21.62 11.63
CA GLU A 145 1.38 21.98 11.72
C GLU A 145 0.51 20.89 11.03
N ASN A 146 -0.36 21.30 10.11
CA ASN A 146 -1.20 20.40 9.31
C ASN A 146 -0.55 19.98 7.97
N ASN A 147 0.74 20.20 7.78
CA ASN A 147 1.45 19.83 6.58
C ASN A 147 2.37 18.63 6.82
N PHE A 148 2.36 17.70 5.88
CA PHE A 148 3.27 16.56 5.86
C PHE A 148 4.14 16.60 4.62
N ASN A 149 5.46 16.49 4.83
CA ASN A 149 6.41 16.18 3.78
C ASN A 149 6.81 14.72 3.93
N VAL A 150 6.56 13.90 2.93
CA VAL A 150 6.76 12.45 2.99
C VAL A 150 7.90 12.06 2.06
N LEU A 151 9.00 11.61 2.64
CA LEU A 151 10.10 10.98 1.94
C LEU A 151 9.93 9.46 2.00
N MET A 152 9.84 8.82 0.86
CA MET A 152 9.71 7.38 0.74
C MET A 152 10.93 6.80 0.04
N LYS A 153 11.62 5.88 0.70
CA LYS A 153 12.70 5.07 0.13
C LYS A 153 12.19 3.65 -0.04
N THR A 154 12.03 3.22 -1.27
CA THR A 154 11.48 1.91 -1.62
C THR A 154 12.55 1.07 -2.29
N ASN A 155 12.81 -0.12 -1.76
CA ASN A 155 13.62 -1.13 -2.44
C ASN A 155 12.70 -2.28 -2.88
N LEU A 156 12.53 -2.43 -4.18
CA LEU A 156 11.75 -3.50 -4.78
C LEU A 156 12.58 -4.22 -5.83
N ASN A 157 12.71 -5.54 -5.70
CA ASN A 157 13.52 -6.36 -6.63
C ASN A 157 14.95 -5.81 -6.79
N ASN A 158 15.58 -5.40 -5.70
CA ASN A 158 16.93 -4.78 -5.65
C ASN A 158 17.02 -3.43 -6.41
N LYS A 159 15.91 -2.78 -6.67
CA LYS A 159 15.87 -1.44 -7.25
C LYS A 159 15.44 -0.43 -6.20
N LEU A 160 16.36 0.47 -5.83
CA LEU A 160 16.06 1.57 -4.90
C LEU A 160 15.39 2.72 -5.66
N ILE A 161 14.26 3.16 -5.16
CA ILE A 161 13.52 4.32 -5.67
C ILE A 161 13.30 5.27 -4.48
N ILE A 162 13.61 6.54 -4.68
CA ILE A 162 13.37 7.59 -3.68
C ILE A 162 12.32 8.55 -4.26
N SER A 163 11.29 8.82 -3.51
CA SER A 163 10.24 9.78 -3.87
C SER A 163 9.92 10.71 -2.71
N ASN A 164 9.52 11.91 -3.03
CA ASN A 164 9.11 12.93 -2.06
C ASN A 164 7.75 13.49 -2.46
N LYS A 165 6.82 13.58 -1.50
CA LYS A 165 5.47 14.11 -1.71
C LYS A 165 5.08 15.00 -0.54
N LYS A 166 4.29 16.05 -0.84
CA LYS A 166 3.73 16.96 0.18
C LYS A 166 2.24 16.76 0.24
N PHE A 167 1.72 16.68 1.45
CA PHE A 167 0.29 16.57 1.73
C PHE A 167 -0.10 17.63 2.73
N LYS A 168 -1.34 18.09 2.61
CA LYS A 168 -1.96 18.93 3.62
C LYS A 168 -3.10 18.14 4.23
N TRP A 169 -3.10 18.03 5.55
CA TRP A 169 -4.22 17.44 6.28
C TRP A 169 -5.35 18.47 6.31
N ASN A 170 -6.45 18.15 5.67
CA ASN A 170 -7.69 18.94 5.78
C ASN A 170 -8.56 18.21 6.79
N GLU A 171 -8.92 18.90 7.87
CA GLU A 171 -9.92 18.43 8.85
C GLU A 171 -11.28 18.28 8.20
#